data_084b199b7e13196827772a841f1e48ec
#
_entry.id   084b199b7e13196827772a841f1e48ec
#
_cell.length_a   1.000
_cell.length_b   1.000
_cell.length_c   1.000
_cell.angle_alpha   90.00
_cell.angle_beta   90.00
_cell.angle_gamma   90.00
#
_symmetry.space_group_name_H-M   'P 1'
#
loop_
_entity.id
_entity.type
_entity.pdbx_description
1 polymer ?
#
loop_
_entity_poly.entity_id
_entity_poly.type
_entity_poly.pdbx_seq_one_letter_code
_entity_poly.pdbx_strand_id
1 'polypeptide(L)'
;METAVEGTRTPRELPIVGGHLALDFANTVDDPDGPERYDHAGTYPELVAWSARIGTLPDQAKALLTAAQEHPRARAAALKRAHQLRQVLIEIFTEIAAINGGQSATTAGSPPSARWGELRPFVTDAMAHAELAWDGSTYQLTWTDTTRLDAMLWPVGLAAGDLITSPQLARLKKCAGCPWLFLDQSKNLSRRWCAMNDCGTHEKIRRYVIRRAARRQSEAPAQA
;
A
#
# COMPACT_ATOMS: atom_id res chain seq x y z
N MET A 1 -2.20 33.91 24.04
CA MET A 1 -2.94 33.10 23.04
C MET A 1 -2.01 32.97 21.84
N GLU A 2 -1.25 31.91 21.84
CA GLU A 2 -0.25 31.62 20.82
C GLU A 2 -0.94 30.71 19.78
N THR A 3 -1.16 31.27 18.58
CA THR A 3 -1.73 30.53 17.45
C THR A 3 -0.65 29.59 16.94
N ALA A 4 -0.87 28.30 17.14
CA ALA A 4 -0.07 27.25 16.51
C ALA A 4 -0.17 27.41 14.98
N VAL A 5 0.95 27.74 14.34
CA VAL A 5 1.08 27.72 12.89
C VAL A 5 1.07 26.23 12.48
N GLU A 6 -0.04 25.78 11.94
CA GLU A 6 -0.13 24.50 11.23
C GLU A 6 0.85 24.57 10.04
N GLY A 7 2.01 23.96 10.22
CA GLY A 7 2.98 23.81 9.15
C GLY A 7 2.38 22.95 8.05
N THR A 8 2.03 23.54 6.92
CA THR A 8 1.66 22.85 5.69
C THR A 8 2.83 21.96 5.27
N ARG A 9 2.80 20.67 5.66
CA ARG A 9 3.74 19.68 5.13
C ARG A 9 3.52 19.61 3.61
N THR A 10 4.54 19.91 2.85
CA THR A 10 4.53 19.67 1.40
C THR A 10 4.25 18.19 1.17
N PRO A 11 3.24 17.82 0.35
CA PRO A 11 2.93 16.43 0.09
C PRO A 11 4.20 15.71 -0.41
N ARG A 12 4.72 14.78 0.39
CA ARG A 12 5.84 13.95 -0.03
C ARG A 12 5.33 13.02 -1.12
N GLU A 13 6.03 12.96 -2.23
CA GLU A 13 5.65 12.05 -3.31
C GLU A 13 5.71 10.61 -2.80
N LEU A 14 4.58 9.89 -2.88
CA LEU A 14 4.47 8.50 -2.43
C LEU A 14 5.37 7.60 -3.30
N PRO A 15 6.40 6.93 -2.75
CA PRO A 15 7.20 6.00 -3.52
C PRO A 15 6.39 4.74 -3.88
N ILE A 16 6.53 4.27 -5.12
CA ILE A 16 5.95 3.01 -5.58
C ILE A 16 7.01 1.92 -5.36
N VAL A 17 6.88 1.15 -4.30
CA VAL A 17 7.92 0.22 -3.82
C VAL A 17 7.41 -1.18 -3.48
N GLY A 18 6.10 -1.39 -3.51
CA GLY A 18 5.46 -2.67 -3.21
C GLY A 18 5.81 -3.75 -4.23
N GLY A 19 6.07 -3.35 -5.49
CA GLY A 19 6.36 -4.26 -6.59
C GLY A 19 5.15 -5.03 -7.09
N HIS A 20 3.95 -4.62 -6.66
CA HIS A 20 2.66 -5.14 -7.11
C HIS A 20 1.55 -4.14 -6.79
N LEU A 21 0.60 -3.96 -7.72
CA LEU A 21 -0.45 -2.94 -7.61
C LEU A 21 -1.24 -3.00 -6.29
N ALA A 22 -1.61 -4.20 -5.85
CA ALA A 22 -2.34 -4.38 -4.58
C ALA A 22 -1.51 -3.94 -3.35
N LEU A 23 -0.19 -4.14 -3.39
CA LEU A 23 0.71 -3.71 -2.31
C LEU A 23 0.96 -2.20 -2.37
N ASP A 24 1.11 -1.64 -3.57
CA ASP A 24 1.28 -0.20 -3.74
C ASP A 24 0.02 0.56 -3.27
N PHE A 25 -1.18 -0.02 -3.48
CA PHE A 25 -2.40 0.53 -2.91
C PHE A 25 -2.47 0.39 -1.38
N ALA A 26 -2.09 -0.76 -0.83
CA ALA A 26 -2.01 -0.95 0.62
C ALA A 26 -1.06 0.06 1.28
N ASN A 27 0.03 0.41 0.58
CA ASN A 27 1.06 1.34 1.04
C ASN A 27 0.68 2.84 0.87
N THR A 28 -0.55 3.17 0.47
CA THR A 28 -0.98 4.57 0.34
C THR A 28 -1.21 5.27 1.68
N VAL A 29 -0.92 4.63 2.79
CA VAL A 29 -0.94 5.23 4.12
C VAL A 29 0.39 5.02 4.82
N ASP A 30 0.98 6.11 5.32
CA ASP A 30 2.15 6.10 6.16
C ASP A 30 1.72 5.98 7.61
N ASP A 31 2.45 5.18 8.41
CA ASP A 31 2.28 5.04 9.86
C ASP A 31 0.79 4.94 10.28
N PRO A 32 0.04 3.91 9.79
CA PRO A 32 -1.42 3.85 9.91
C PRO A 32 -1.92 3.92 11.36
N ASP A 33 -1.11 3.46 12.31
CA ASP A 33 -1.43 3.40 13.74
C ASP A 33 -0.59 4.40 14.57
N GLY A 34 0.29 5.18 13.93
CA GLY A 34 1.25 6.05 14.61
C GLY A 34 0.92 7.54 14.54
N PRO A 35 1.73 8.37 15.25
CA PRO A 35 1.51 9.82 15.33
C PRO A 35 1.85 10.58 14.03
N GLU A 36 2.61 9.98 13.12
CA GLU A 36 3.01 10.58 11.85
C GLU A 36 2.15 10.10 10.68
N ARG A 37 0.94 9.67 10.97
CA ARG A 37 0.01 9.19 9.96
C ARG A 37 -0.19 10.23 8.85
N TYR A 38 0.08 9.81 7.63
CA TYR A 38 -0.26 10.56 6.43
C TYR A 38 -0.96 9.62 5.44
N ASP A 39 -2.08 10.05 4.87
CA ASP A 39 -2.90 9.26 3.96
C ASP A 39 -2.85 9.87 2.57
N HIS A 40 -2.13 9.22 1.64
CA HIS A 40 -1.95 9.66 0.26
C HIS A 40 -3.20 9.43 -0.63
N ALA A 41 -4.21 8.75 -0.10
CA ALA A 41 -5.52 8.53 -0.72
C ALA A 41 -6.64 8.83 0.30
N GLY A 42 -6.40 9.79 1.21
CA GLY A 42 -7.30 10.19 2.28
C GLY A 42 -8.53 10.94 1.79
N THR A 43 -8.43 11.61 0.66
CA THR A 43 -9.53 12.30 -0.02
C THR A 43 -9.79 11.70 -1.40
N TYR A 44 -10.98 11.93 -1.95
CA TYR A 44 -11.31 11.44 -3.29
C TYR A 44 -10.39 12.03 -4.39
N PRO A 45 -10.04 13.32 -4.40
CA PRO A 45 -9.06 13.86 -5.34
C PRO A 45 -7.66 13.20 -5.23
N GLU A 46 -7.18 12.91 -4.02
CA GLU A 46 -5.91 12.20 -3.82
C GLU A 46 -5.98 10.77 -4.34
N LEU A 47 -7.08 10.05 -4.09
CA LEU A 47 -7.33 8.72 -4.64
C LEU A 47 -7.30 8.73 -6.18
N VAL A 48 -7.97 9.70 -6.81
CA VAL A 48 -7.94 9.88 -8.29
C VAL A 48 -6.53 10.19 -8.77
N ALA A 49 -5.81 11.09 -8.10
CA ALA A 49 -4.44 11.46 -8.46
C ALA A 49 -3.48 10.25 -8.36
N TRP A 50 -3.58 9.46 -7.29
CA TRP A 50 -2.83 8.22 -7.14
C TRP A 50 -3.13 7.24 -8.26
N SER A 51 -4.40 7.01 -8.57
CA SER A 51 -4.86 6.08 -9.59
C SER A 51 -4.40 6.49 -11.00
N ALA A 52 -4.43 7.78 -11.31
CA ALA A 52 -3.92 8.31 -12.57
C ALA A 52 -2.39 8.11 -12.68
N ARG A 53 -1.66 8.35 -11.60
CA ARG A 53 -0.19 8.21 -11.56
C ARG A 53 0.27 6.78 -11.81
N ILE A 54 -0.45 5.78 -11.28
CA ILE A 54 -0.09 4.36 -11.47
C ILE A 54 -0.76 3.71 -12.68
N GLY A 55 -1.54 4.47 -13.45
CA GLY A 55 -2.15 4.01 -14.70
C GLY A 55 -3.40 3.13 -14.54
N THR A 56 -4.06 3.13 -13.38
CA THR A 56 -5.35 2.44 -13.20
C THR A 56 -6.55 3.25 -13.69
N LEU A 57 -6.32 4.51 -14.06
CA LEU A 57 -7.30 5.43 -14.65
C LEU A 57 -6.68 6.15 -15.85
N PRO A 58 -6.60 5.54 -17.00
CA PRO A 58 -6.17 6.25 -18.19
C PRO A 58 -7.20 7.32 -18.56
N ASP A 59 -6.74 8.58 -18.72
CA ASP A 59 -7.44 9.72 -19.32
C ASP A 59 -8.76 10.21 -18.68
N GLN A 60 -9.23 9.63 -17.57
CA GLN A 60 -10.55 9.91 -17.03
C GLN A 60 -10.55 10.68 -15.70
N ALA A 61 -9.39 10.99 -15.16
CA ALA A 61 -9.27 11.66 -13.86
C ALA A 61 -10.11 12.95 -13.77
N LYS A 62 -10.10 13.77 -14.84
CA LYS A 62 -10.85 15.03 -14.90
C LYS A 62 -12.37 14.78 -14.88
N ALA A 63 -12.86 13.82 -15.66
CA ALA A 63 -14.28 13.48 -15.73
C ALA A 63 -14.79 12.96 -14.37
N LEU A 64 -14.03 12.09 -13.71
CA LEU A 64 -14.36 11.57 -12.38
C LEU A 64 -14.38 12.65 -11.32
N LEU A 65 -13.44 13.61 -11.34
CA LEU A 65 -13.44 14.73 -10.41
C LEU A 65 -14.66 15.63 -10.61
N THR A 66 -15.05 15.89 -11.85
CA THR A 66 -16.27 16.66 -12.16
C THR A 66 -17.52 15.93 -11.67
N ALA A 67 -17.70 14.66 -12.02
CA ALA A 67 -18.83 13.86 -11.57
C ALA A 67 -18.89 13.73 -10.04
N ALA A 68 -17.73 13.66 -9.38
CA ALA A 68 -17.66 13.62 -7.91
C ALA A 68 -18.12 14.92 -7.23
N GLN A 69 -18.01 16.07 -7.90
CA GLN A 69 -18.56 17.34 -7.39
C GLN A 69 -20.08 17.35 -7.47
N GLU A 70 -20.63 16.81 -8.57
CA GLU A 70 -22.08 16.73 -8.80
C GLU A 70 -22.76 15.67 -7.92
N HIS A 71 -22.01 14.62 -7.52
CA HIS A 71 -22.55 13.48 -6.76
C HIS A 71 -21.82 13.24 -5.42
N PRO A 72 -21.95 14.14 -4.42
CA PRO A 72 -21.18 14.09 -3.17
C PRO A 72 -21.41 12.82 -2.34
N ARG A 73 -22.60 12.23 -2.39
CA ARG A 73 -22.90 10.96 -1.70
C ARG A 73 -22.18 9.78 -2.36
N ALA A 74 -22.19 9.70 -3.68
CA ALA A 74 -21.48 8.67 -4.43
C ALA A 74 -19.96 8.79 -4.25
N ARG A 75 -19.42 10.03 -4.25
CA ARG A 75 -18.03 10.31 -3.93
C ARG A 75 -17.62 9.79 -2.55
N ALA A 76 -18.42 10.10 -1.52
CA ALA A 76 -18.14 9.62 -0.17
C ALA A 76 -18.20 8.09 -0.07
N ALA A 77 -19.14 7.45 -0.76
CA ALA A 77 -19.26 5.99 -0.83
C ALA A 77 -18.04 5.36 -1.53
N ALA A 78 -17.58 5.94 -2.64
CA ALA A 78 -16.40 5.48 -3.36
C ALA A 78 -15.14 5.58 -2.51
N LEU A 79 -14.92 6.70 -1.83
CA LEU A 79 -13.78 6.87 -0.93
C LEU A 79 -13.84 5.89 0.25
N LYS A 80 -15.00 5.71 0.87
CA LYS A 80 -15.19 4.72 1.93
C LYS A 80 -14.85 3.31 1.44
N ARG A 81 -15.29 2.94 0.24
CA ARG A 81 -15.01 1.64 -0.37
C ARG A 81 -13.52 1.46 -0.63
N ALA A 82 -12.81 2.52 -1.07
CA ALA A 82 -11.35 2.50 -1.25
C ALA A 82 -10.63 2.24 0.07
N HIS A 83 -11.02 2.93 1.14
CA HIS A 83 -10.42 2.71 2.47
C HIS A 83 -10.72 1.31 3.02
N GLN A 84 -11.92 0.76 2.76
CA GLN A 84 -12.26 -0.61 3.13
C GLN A 84 -11.35 -1.62 2.40
N LEU A 85 -11.21 -1.51 1.08
CA LEU A 85 -10.31 -2.36 0.30
C LEU A 85 -8.88 -2.28 0.85
N ARG A 86 -8.34 -1.06 1.02
CA ARG A 86 -6.99 -0.86 1.55
C ARG A 86 -6.79 -1.52 2.90
N GLN A 87 -7.73 -1.36 3.82
CA GLN A 87 -7.63 -1.98 5.15
C GLN A 87 -7.59 -3.50 5.06
N VAL A 88 -8.46 -4.10 4.26
CA VAL A 88 -8.48 -5.54 4.03
C VAL A 88 -7.15 -6.04 3.44
N LEU A 89 -6.57 -5.30 2.48
CA LEU A 89 -5.27 -5.65 1.89
C LEU A 89 -4.13 -5.56 2.91
N ILE A 90 -4.09 -4.50 3.72
CA ILE A 90 -3.08 -4.34 4.79
C ILE A 90 -3.14 -5.53 5.74
N GLU A 91 -4.32 -5.90 6.19
CA GLU A 91 -4.52 -6.98 7.16
C GLU A 91 -4.13 -8.34 6.59
N ILE A 92 -4.65 -8.70 5.40
CA ILE A 92 -4.33 -9.97 4.73
C ILE A 92 -2.82 -10.08 4.47
N PHE A 93 -2.24 -9.08 3.83
CA PHE A 93 -0.84 -9.15 3.41
C PHE A 93 0.15 -8.99 4.57
N THR A 94 -0.23 -8.29 5.65
CA THR A 94 0.60 -8.26 6.87
C THR A 94 0.65 -9.63 7.54
N GLU A 95 -0.48 -10.33 7.62
CA GLU A 95 -0.54 -11.68 8.18
C GLU A 95 0.29 -12.67 7.34
N ILE A 96 0.15 -12.62 6.01
CA ILE A 96 0.93 -13.48 5.11
C ILE A 96 2.43 -13.16 5.21
N ALA A 97 2.82 -11.89 5.29
CA ALA A 97 4.21 -11.50 5.45
C ALA A 97 4.81 -12.00 6.78
N ALA A 98 4.02 -12.03 7.86
CA ALA A 98 4.42 -12.59 9.15
C ALA A 98 4.62 -14.12 9.06
N ILE A 99 3.74 -14.83 8.37
CA ILE A 99 3.87 -16.27 8.10
C ILE A 99 5.16 -16.54 7.31
N ASN A 100 5.41 -15.80 6.21
CA ASN A 100 6.60 -15.92 5.39
C ASN A 100 7.90 -15.63 6.18
N GLY A 101 7.82 -14.73 7.17
CA GLY A 101 8.93 -14.38 8.07
C GLY A 101 9.16 -15.36 9.23
N GLY A 102 8.35 -16.41 9.35
CA GLY A 102 8.40 -17.36 10.47
C GLY A 102 7.96 -16.78 11.81
N GLN A 103 7.24 -15.65 11.81
CA GLN A 103 6.80 -14.93 13.01
C GLN A 103 5.37 -15.27 13.44
N SER A 104 4.67 -16.12 12.69
CA SER A 104 3.30 -16.48 13.01
C SER A 104 3.23 -17.43 14.19
N ALA A 105 2.64 -16.99 15.27
CA ALA A 105 2.23 -17.82 16.42
C ALA A 105 0.93 -18.59 16.13
N THR A 106 0.31 -18.43 14.97
CA THR A 106 -0.84 -19.22 14.57
C THR A 106 -0.37 -20.63 14.28
N THR A 107 -0.92 -21.57 15.04
CA THR A 107 -0.82 -23.01 14.82
C THR A 107 -0.76 -23.30 13.32
N ALA A 108 0.35 -23.89 12.90
CA ALA A 108 0.60 -24.28 11.52
C ALA A 108 -0.67 -24.79 10.83
N GLY A 109 -1.14 -24.09 9.79
CA GLY A 109 -2.13 -24.62 8.88
C GLY A 109 -3.42 -23.85 8.65
N SER A 110 -3.67 -22.72 9.32
CA SER A 110 -4.82 -21.89 8.92
C SER A 110 -4.32 -20.71 8.08
N PRO A 111 -4.53 -20.75 6.75
CA PRO A 111 -4.26 -19.57 5.92
C PRO A 111 -5.20 -18.43 6.35
N PRO A 112 -4.89 -17.15 6.02
CA PRO A 112 -5.74 -16.00 6.31
C PRO A 112 -7.07 -16.03 5.52
N SER A 113 -7.68 -17.21 5.41
CA SER A 113 -8.92 -17.48 4.68
C SER A 113 -10.14 -16.78 5.29
N ALA A 114 -10.09 -16.42 6.58
CA ALA A 114 -11.18 -15.72 7.24
C ALA A 114 -11.51 -14.36 6.57
N ARG A 115 -10.49 -13.63 6.07
CA ARG A 115 -10.68 -12.33 5.44
C ARG A 115 -10.92 -12.37 3.93
N TRP A 116 -10.83 -13.55 3.30
CA TRP A 116 -11.19 -13.69 1.90
C TRP A 116 -12.64 -13.27 1.63
N GLY A 117 -13.55 -13.51 2.58
CA GLY A 117 -14.94 -13.05 2.50
C GLY A 117 -15.08 -11.54 2.36
N GLU A 118 -14.15 -10.76 2.94
CA GLU A 118 -14.12 -9.30 2.86
C GLU A 118 -13.49 -8.81 1.54
N LEU A 119 -12.48 -9.49 1.02
CA LEU A 119 -11.83 -9.16 -0.25
C LEU A 119 -12.66 -9.60 -1.48
N ARG A 120 -13.30 -10.77 -1.39
CA ARG A 120 -14.05 -11.35 -2.51
C ARG A 120 -15.01 -10.39 -3.24
N PRO A 121 -15.78 -9.53 -2.56
CA PRO A 121 -16.66 -8.59 -3.23
C PRO A 121 -15.93 -7.62 -4.17
N PHE A 122 -14.69 -7.25 -3.87
CA PHE A 122 -13.88 -6.38 -4.73
C PHE A 122 -13.37 -7.12 -5.96
N VAL A 123 -12.96 -8.37 -5.80
CA VAL A 123 -12.51 -9.23 -6.91
C VAL A 123 -13.67 -9.54 -7.85
N THR A 124 -14.83 -9.90 -7.30
CA THR A 124 -16.02 -10.22 -8.11
C THR A 124 -16.58 -8.99 -8.82
N ASP A 125 -16.58 -7.82 -8.18
CA ASP A 125 -16.99 -6.56 -8.80
C ASP A 125 -16.06 -6.17 -9.95
N ALA A 126 -14.74 -6.33 -9.78
CA ALA A 126 -13.76 -6.11 -10.83
C ALA A 126 -14.00 -7.02 -12.04
N MET A 127 -14.22 -8.31 -11.82
CA MET A 127 -14.50 -9.28 -12.90
C MET A 127 -15.85 -9.06 -13.57
N ALA A 128 -16.87 -8.64 -12.83
CA ALA A 128 -18.18 -8.35 -13.38
C ALA A 128 -18.21 -7.18 -14.37
N HIS A 129 -17.23 -6.26 -14.27
CA HIS A 129 -17.10 -5.07 -15.13
C HIS A 129 -15.91 -5.16 -16.08
N ALA A 130 -15.17 -6.27 -16.06
CA ALA A 130 -14.00 -6.46 -16.91
C ALA A 130 -14.42 -6.84 -18.34
N GLU A 131 -13.72 -6.27 -19.31
CA GLU A 131 -13.79 -6.62 -20.72
C GLU A 131 -12.43 -7.13 -21.20
N LEU A 132 -12.42 -7.90 -22.29
CA LEU A 132 -11.19 -8.37 -22.92
C LEU A 132 -10.80 -7.42 -24.04
N ALA A 133 -9.63 -6.81 -23.96
CA ALA A 133 -9.01 -6.04 -25.04
C ALA A 133 -7.80 -6.78 -25.59
N TRP A 134 -7.66 -6.78 -26.90
CA TRP A 134 -6.51 -7.32 -27.61
C TRP A 134 -5.46 -6.22 -27.83
N ASP A 135 -4.23 -6.41 -27.33
CA ASP A 135 -3.14 -5.43 -27.45
C ASP A 135 -2.24 -5.63 -28.69
N GLY A 136 -2.58 -6.61 -29.54
CA GLY A 136 -1.77 -7.02 -30.70
C GLY A 136 -0.99 -8.32 -30.48
N SER A 137 -0.85 -8.79 -29.24
CA SER A 137 -0.13 -10.02 -28.89
C SER A 137 -0.88 -10.90 -27.88
N THR A 138 -1.57 -10.28 -26.94
CA THR A 138 -2.30 -11.00 -25.88
C THR A 138 -3.61 -10.28 -25.53
N TYR A 139 -4.52 -10.99 -24.87
CA TYR A 139 -5.70 -10.38 -24.28
C TYR A 139 -5.38 -9.84 -22.88
N GLN A 140 -5.90 -8.64 -22.63
CA GLN A 140 -5.81 -8.00 -21.31
C GLN A 140 -7.20 -7.66 -20.80
N LEU A 141 -7.39 -7.75 -19.49
CA LEU A 141 -8.60 -7.23 -18.86
C LEU A 141 -8.54 -5.72 -18.79
N THR A 142 -9.62 -5.09 -19.25
CA THR A 142 -9.80 -3.64 -19.25
C THR A 142 -11.16 -3.28 -18.67
N TRP A 143 -11.33 -2.01 -18.30
CA TRP A 143 -12.59 -1.49 -17.78
C TRP A 143 -12.93 -0.22 -18.54
N THR A 144 -13.94 -0.30 -19.38
CA THR A 144 -14.38 0.82 -20.25
C THR A 144 -15.50 1.63 -19.62
N ASP A 145 -16.33 1.03 -18.75
CA ASP A 145 -17.33 1.76 -17.99
C ASP A 145 -16.70 2.52 -16.81
N THR A 146 -16.58 3.81 -17.01
CA THR A 146 -15.94 4.75 -16.08
C THR A 146 -16.91 5.73 -15.48
N THR A 147 -18.18 5.43 -15.54
CA THR A 147 -19.24 6.26 -14.92
C THR A 147 -19.26 6.09 -13.40
N ARG A 148 -18.76 4.97 -12.90
CA ARG A 148 -18.68 4.70 -11.45
C ARG A 148 -17.47 5.38 -10.83
N LEU A 149 -17.71 6.11 -9.75
CA LEU A 149 -16.67 6.84 -9.02
C LEU A 149 -15.67 5.94 -8.28
N ASP A 150 -15.95 4.64 -8.15
CA ASP A 150 -15.06 3.64 -7.56
C ASP A 150 -14.42 2.69 -8.60
N ALA A 151 -14.58 2.95 -9.89
CA ALA A 151 -14.05 2.11 -10.98
C ALA A 151 -12.53 1.90 -10.90
N MET A 152 -11.78 2.87 -10.37
CA MET A 152 -10.34 2.76 -10.14
C MET A 152 -9.93 1.64 -9.18
N LEU A 153 -10.86 1.11 -8.40
CA LEU A 153 -10.61 0.00 -7.47
C LEU A 153 -10.66 -1.37 -8.16
N TRP A 154 -11.25 -1.48 -9.35
CA TRP A 154 -11.36 -2.75 -10.06
C TRP A 154 -9.98 -3.36 -10.39
N PRO A 155 -9.03 -2.62 -11.02
CA PRO A 155 -7.69 -3.15 -11.24
C PRO A 155 -7.00 -3.57 -9.94
N VAL A 156 -7.19 -2.81 -8.85
CA VAL A 156 -6.61 -3.11 -7.54
C VAL A 156 -7.20 -4.40 -6.95
N GLY A 157 -8.53 -4.54 -6.99
CA GLY A 157 -9.22 -5.74 -6.48
C GLY A 157 -8.82 -6.99 -7.24
N LEU A 158 -8.75 -6.93 -8.58
CA LEU A 158 -8.28 -8.03 -9.40
C LEU A 158 -6.83 -8.40 -9.08
N ALA A 159 -5.94 -7.40 -9.05
CA ALA A 159 -4.53 -7.60 -8.73
C ALA A 159 -4.34 -8.24 -7.33
N ALA A 160 -5.20 -7.91 -6.37
CA ALA A 160 -5.15 -8.56 -5.06
C ALA A 160 -5.51 -10.05 -5.12
N GLY A 161 -6.55 -10.41 -5.89
CA GLY A 161 -6.92 -11.80 -6.15
C GLY A 161 -5.80 -12.59 -6.83
N ASP A 162 -5.18 -11.99 -7.84
CA ASP A 162 -4.06 -12.58 -8.59
C ASP A 162 -2.85 -12.82 -7.67
N LEU A 163 -2.50 -11.84 -6.83
CA LEU A 163 -1.36 -11.98 -5.92
C LEU A 163 -1.56 -13.11 -4.92
N ILE A 164 -2.76 -13.23 -4.34
CA ILE A 164 -3.07 -14.27 -3.34
C ILE A 164 -2.94 -15.68 -3.92
N THR A 165 -3.26 -15.85 -5.20
CA THR A 165 -3.18 -17.14 -5.90
C THR A 165 -1.84 -17.36 -6.61
N SER A 166 -0.96 -16.35 -6.62
CA SER A 166 0.33 -16.38 -7.30
C SER A 166 1.43 -17.03 -6.46
N PRO A 167 2.39 -17.74 -7.07
CA PRO A 167 3.63 -18.16 -6.41
C PRO A 167 4.46 -16.99 -5.85
N GLN A 168 4.24 -15.75 -6.34
CA GLN A 168 4.92 -14.56 -5.83
C GLN A 168 4.55 -14.25 -4.38
N LEU A 169 3.42 -14.76 -3.88
CA LEU A 169 2.98 -14.58 -2.50
C LEU A 169 4.04 -15.01 -1.48
N ALA A 170 4.82 -16.06 -1.78
CA ALA A 170 5.93 -16.51 -0.95
C ALA A 170 7.07 -15.48 -0.82
N ARG A 171 7.10 -14.46 -1.69
CA ARG A 171 8.09 -13.37 -1.68
C ARG A 171 7.61 -12.12 -0.94
N LEU A 172 6.38 -12.16 -0.43
CA LEU A 172 5.80 -11.03 0.28
C LEU A 172 6.48 -10.84 1.64
N LYS A 173 6.87 -9.59 1.90
CA LYS A 173 7.51 -9.17 3.15
C LYS A 173 6.95 -7.86 3.67
N LYS A 174 7.04 -7.67 4.98
CA LYS A 174 6.87 -6.37 5.64
C LYS A 174 8.25 -5.70 5.79
N CYS A 175 8.30 -4.40 5.58
CA CYS A 175 9.52 -3.63 5.75
C CYS A 175 9.98 -3.62 7.22
N ALA A 176 11.29 -3.76 7.45
CA ALA A 176 11.86 -3.72 8.80
C ALA A 176 11.96 -2.28 9.37
N GLY A 177 11.70 -1.25 8.57
CA GLY A 177 11.82 0.15 8.96
C GLY A 177 10.52 0.96 8.90
N CYS A 178 9.44 0.41 8.32
CA CYS A 178 8.14 1.07 8.21
C CYS A 178 7.02 0.01 8.08
N PRO A 179 5.73 0.38 8.13
CA PRO A 179 4.62 -0.58 8.04
C PRO A 179 4.39 -1.17 6.65
N TRP A 180 5.07 -0.68 5.61
CA TRP A 180 4.81 -1.02 4.22
C TRP A 180 5.19 -2.46 3.85
N LEU A 181 4.47 -2.97 2.86
CA LEU A 181 4.57 -4.31 2.30
C LEU A 181 5.28 -4.27 0.94
N PHE A 182 6.06 -5.29 0.61
CA PHE A 182 6.74 -5.37 -0.69
C PHE A 182 7.02 -6.81 -1.11
N LEU A 183 7.15 -7.05 -2.41
CA LEU A 183 7.67 -8.30 -2.94
C LEU A 183 9.20 -8.26 -2.98
N ASP A 184 9.83 -9.22 -2.36
CA ASP A 184 11.28 -9.38 -2.43
C ASP A 184 11.68 -10.06 -3.74
N GLN A 185 12.03 -9.25 -4.73
CA GLN A 185 12.49 -9.71 -6.04
C GLN A 185 13.98 -10.05 -6.09
N SER A 186 14.71 -9.97 -4.97
CA SER A 186 16.12 -10.33 -4.91
C SER A 186 16.32 -11.85 -5.10
N LYS A 187 17.48 -12.22 -5.65
CA LYS A 187 17.81 -13.63 -5.94
C LYS A 187 17.71 -14.53 -4.71
N ASN A 188 18.16 -14.04 -3.55
CA ASN A 188 18.27 -14.82 -2.32
C ASN A 188 17.20 -14.46 -1.28
N LEU A 189 16.15 -13.74 -1.64
CA LEU A 189 15.12 -13.27 -0.73
C LEU A 189 15.70 -12.55 0.51
N SER A 190 16.74 -11.74 0.31
CA SER A 190 17.51 -11.11 1.40
C SER A 190 17.14 -9.66 1.67
N ARG A 191 16.25 -9.07 0.87
CA ARG A 191 15.79 -7.69 1.05
C ARG A 191 14.99 -7.54 2.34
N ARG A 192 15.34 -6.54 3.15
CA ARG A 192 14.72 -6.26 4.45
C ARG A 192 13.89 -4.98 4.47
N TRP A 193 14.11 -4.08 3.52
CA TRP A 193 13.48 -2.75 3.45
C TRP A 193 12.75 -2.57 2.13
N CYS A 194 11.62 -1.87 2.17
CA CYS A 194 10.83 -1.52 0.98
C CYS A 194 11.61 -0.62 0.01
N ALA A 195 12.51 0.23 0.53
CA ALA A 195 13.44 1.02 -0.25
C ALA A 195 14.80 1.10 0.46
N MET A 196 15.90 0.88 -0.27
CA MET A 196 17.25 0.91 0.31
C MET A 196 17.75 2.33 0.54
N ASN A 197 17.37 3.26 -0.34
CA ASN A 197 17.69 4.67 -0.29
C ASN A 197 16.86 5.47 0.73
N ASP A 198 15.83 4.88 1.30
CA ASP A 198 14.97 5.45 2.34
C ASP A 198 15.11 4.64 3.65
N CYS A 199 14.23 3.66 3.87
CA CYS A 199 14.22 2.86 5.10
C CYS A 199 15.57 2.18 5.41
N GLY A 200 16.29 1.70 4.38
CA GLY A 200 17.62 1.12 4.55
C GLY A 200 18.66 2.15 5.00
N THR A 201 18.59 3.38 4.50
CA THR A 201 19.48 4.48 4.89
C THR A 201 19.19 4.97 6.29
N HIS A 202 17.92 5.17 6.65
CA HIS A 202 17.50 5.56 7.99
C HIS A 202 18.01 4.55 9.03
N GLU A 203 17.91 3.26 8.77
CA GLU A 203 18.39 2.22 9.68
C GLU A 203 19.92 2.23 9.82
N LYS A 204 20.67 2.48 8.73
CA LYS A 204 22.13 2.65 8.80
C LYS A 204 22.51 3.85 9.67
N ILE A 205 21.85 4.97 9.50
CA ILE A 205 22.09 6.19 10.30
C ILE A 205 21.77 5.90 11.77
N ARG A 206 20.61 5.29 12.07
CA ARG A 206 20.20 4.92 13.43
C ARG A 206 21.26 4.05 14.12
N ARG A 207 21.75 3.01 13.45
CA ARG A 207 22.80 2.12 13.97
C ARG A 207 24.12 2.84 14.18
N TYR A 208 24.48 3.76 13.30
CA TYR A 208 25.66 4.58 13.45
C TYR A 208 25.59 5.46 14.70
N VAL A 209 24.48 6.17 14.90
CA VAL A 209 24.24 7.05 16.06
C VAL A 209 24.30 6.24 17.36
N ILE A 210 23.63 5.09 17.43
CA ILE A 210 23.65 4.21 18.61
C ILE A 210 25.08 3.75 18.94
N ARG A 211 25.81 3.26 17.95
CA ARG A 211 27.22 2.82 18.15
C ARG A 211 28.12 3.95 18.62
N ARG A 212 27.95 5.14 18.06
CA ARG A 212 28.73 6.32 18.48
C ARG A 212 28.41 6.75 19.91
N ALA A 213 27.12 6.71 20.30
CA ALA A 213 26.73 7.01 21.68
C ALA A 213 27.29 6.01 22.70
N ALA A 214 27.20 4.70 22.40
CA ALA A 214 27.76 3.64 23.24
C ALA A 214 29.28 3.79 23.42
N ARG A 215 30.01 4.12 22.34
CA ARG A 215 31.45 4.37 22.41
C ARG A 215 31.82 5.55 23.29
N ARG A 216 31.06 6.67 23.18
CA ARG A 216 31.28 7.84 24.04
C ARG A 216 31.03 7.53 25.52
N GLN A 217 30.06 6.68 25.85
CA GLN A 217 29.79 6.27 27.21
C GLN A 217 30.90 5.39 27.78
N SER A 218 31.50 4.52 26.95
CA SER A 218 32.63 3.66 27.39
C SER A 218 33.97 4.43 27.53
N GLU A 219 34.11 5.56 26.84
CA GLU A 219 35.29 6.43 26.89
C GLU A 219 35.20 7.54 27.98
N ALA A 220 34.03 7.70 28.64
CA ALA A 220 33.88 8.65 29.74
C ALA A 220 34.67 8.17 30.98
N PRO A 221 35.59 8.97 31.54
CA PRO A 221 36.37 8.57 32.71
C PRO A 221 35.42 8.35 33.89
N ALA A 222 35.62 7.24 34.62
CA ALA A 222 34.96 7.02 35.92
C ALA A 222 35.27 8.22 36.82
N GLN A 223 34.23 8.98 37.17
CA GLN A 223 34.39 10.06 38.15
C GLN A 223 34.72 9.42 39.47
N ALA A 224 35.94 9.67 39.95
CA ALA A 224 36.41 9.28 41.23
C ALA A 224 35.82 10.17 42.33
#